data_19e5415bb34c855d0e27a18152fabd02
#
_entry.id   19e5415bb34c855d0e27a18152fabd02
#
_cell.length_a   1.000
_cell.length_b   1.000
_cell.length_c   1.000
_cell.angle_alpha   90.00
_cell.angle_beta   90.00
_cell.angle_gamma   90.00
#
_symmetry.space_group_name_H-M   'P 1'
#
loop_
_entity.id
_entity.type
_entity.pdbx_description
1 polymer ?
#
loop_
_entity_poly.entity_id
_entity_poly.type
_entity_poly.pdbx_seq_one_letter_code
_entity_poly.pdbx_strand_id
1 'polypeptide(L)'
;TSGITDYQYAIGTTSGGIDVKGWTSNTTDTSFTVTGYNLTNAQAYYLSVKAIDMVGHVSDTVTSNGVIADQDAPTKGIVIDGLTVDRAITNTDTIYASWSGFADTLSGINKYQYAVGRSTGASDVVDWTDNGLDTSITIKPSMDDANSYYVSVRAVDHVNNTSSASTSDGVRADFLPPSIIDVSIVEWTTLPILNNAKIIFTFSEPVTAVTSNVVSYAGDTVSDSLKMQGEATMDGYHASVTLVGPFTSGDELAVKINGLTDMAGNVTNDLVYLYNIALLGDYDLDGDIGVTDLATFTGGWAAGDLTLELGPTIGAAPNLKPIPDGKYTARDMMAFTRMWHWNTSKLGKVGAKVLANQGKALNAAIENDHIVFNPPRGTRAVELILDYPATDIQFSIPADQQVTAEEGLILSNMDTLNGSLVYQAGYFEVNNKPVRINIQHLQKGDIAVNLSYQFIGDDNIVLSAGSEALELTPVPKEFSLQQNYPNPFNPVTTINYDLPKDAYVNLVIYDILGREVINLVGKDMSAGYQTVIWNTRNQFGSPVAAGIYFYQIQTRDFVKTKKMVLLK
;
A
#
# COMPACT_ATOMS: atom_id res chain seq x y z
N THR A 1 14.92 -93.76 60.70
CA THR A 1 14.34 -93.02 59.55
C THR A 1 15.30 -93.14 58.41
N SER A 2 14.93 -93.93 57.43
CA SER A 2 15.62 -94.04 56.16
C SER A 2 15.51 -92.70 55.43
N GLY A 3 16.57 -92.13 54.90
CA GLY A 3 16.53 -90.88 54.13
C GLY A 3 15.82 -91.10 52.77
N ILE A 4 15.37 -90.00 52.10
CA ILE A 4 14.83 -90.03 50.72
C ILE A 4 15.97 -90.33 49.77
N THR A 5 15.74 -91.22 48.78
CA THR A 5 16.68 -91.63 47.76
C THR A 5 16.27 -91.17 46.36
N ASP A 6 14.99 -90.96 46.17
CA ASP A 6 14.45 -90.57 44.87
C ASP A 6 13.15 -89.74 44.99
N TYR A 7 13.04 -88.64 44.28
CA TYR A 7 11.77 -87.99 43.97
C TYR A 7 11.39 -88.42 42.58
N GLN A 8 10.13 -88.86 42.42
CA GLN A 8 9.57 -89.09 41.11
C GLN A 8 8.50 -88.11 40.85
N TYR A 9 8.44 -87.63 39.61
CA TYR A 9 7.40 -86.74 39.16
C TYR A 9 6.69 -87.35 37.94
N ALA A 10 5.47 -86.92 37.74
CA ALA A 10 4.63 -87.19 36.57
C ALA A 10 3.83 -85.93 36.17
N ILE A 11 3.47 -85.79 34.91
CA ILE A 11 2.70 -84.69 34.38
C ILE A 11 1.47 -85.25 33.68
N GLY A 12 0.29 -84.70 33.97
CA GLY A 12 -0.95 -85.09 33.33
C GLY A 12 -1.86 -83.90 33.04
N THR A 13 -2.86 -84.14 32.18
CA THR A 13 -3.91 -83.16 31.84
C THR A 13 -5.03 -83.07 32.86
N THR A 14 -5.03 -83.97 33.85
CA THR A 14 -5.94 -84.00 34.99
C THR A 14 -5.16 -84.12 36.29
N SER A 15 -5.74 -83.68 37.42
CA SER A 15 -5.07 -83.81 38.72
C SER A 15 -4.76 -85.29 39.00
N GLY A 16 -3.49 -85.60 39.25
CA GLY A 16 -2.97 -86.95 39.43
C GLY A 16 -2.75 -87.75 38.13
N GLY A 17 -3.08 -87.17 36.97
CA GLY A 17 -2.83 -87.79 35.66
C GLY A 17 -1.37 -87.99 35.32
N ILE A 18 -1.06 -88.93 34.45
CA ILE A 18 0.31 -89.26 33.98
C ILE A 18 0.36 -89.38 32.46
N ASP A 19 -0.63 -88.81 31.76
CA ASP A 19 -0.88 -88.99 30.31
C ASP A 19 0.07 -88.15 29.44
N VAL A 20 0.71 -87.12 30.01
CA VAL A 20 1.72 -86.29 29.32
C VAL A 20 3.14 -86.82 29.56
N LYS A 21 3.43 -87.13 30.82
CA LYS A 21 4.69 -87.77 31.19
C LYS A 21 4.45 -88.72 32.35
N GLY A 22 4.77 -89.98 32.12
CA GLY A 22 4.73 -90.99 33.19
C GLY A 22 5.81 -90.75 34.24
N TRP A 23 5.67 -91.49 35.39
CA TRP A 23 6.58 -91.33 36.51
C TRP A 23 8.05 -91.48 36.10
N THR A 24 8.81 -90.42 36.43
CA THR A 24 10.18 -90.28 36.01
C THR A 24 10.98 -89.89 37.29
N SER A 25 12.13 -90.58 37.50
CA SER A 25 13.06 -90.24 38.61
C SER A 25 13.68 -88.85 38.45
N ASN A 26 13.76 -88.14 39.56
CA ASN A 26 14.42 -86.85 39.67
C ASN A 26 15.58 -86.94 40.67
N THR A 27 15.95 -88.20 41.04
CA THR A 27 16.97 -88.47 42.10
C THR A 27 16.62 -87.77 43.41
N THR A 28 17.55 -87.13 44.07
CA THR A 28 17.30 -86.37 45.32
C THR A 28 17.07 -84.87 45.06
N ASP A 29 16.96 -84.44 43.75
CA ASP A 29 16.74 -83.08 43.40
C ASP A 29 15.26 -82.65 43.61
N THR A 30 15.09 -81.49 44.22
CA THR A 30 13.76 -80.93 44.55
C THR A 30 13.21 -80.00 43.51
N SER A 31 13.92 -79.83 42.40
CA SER A 31 13.50 -79.04 41.23
C SER A 31 13.91 -79.67 39.90
N PHE A 32 13.21 -79.41 38.84
CA PHE A 32 13.54 -79.89 37.50
C PHE A 32 12.98 -78.98 36.45
N THR A 33 13.58 -79.06 35.28
CA THR A 33 13.04 -78.41 34.03
C THR A 33 12.82 -79.50 33.01
N VAL A 34 11.63 -79.50 32.42
CA VAL A 34 11.28 -80.42 31.33
C VAL A 34 11.04 -79.63 30.05
N THR A 35 11.69 -80.04 28.96
CA THR A 35 11.58 -79.43 27.67
C THR A 35 11.12 -80.41 26.60
N GLY A 36 10.66 -79.94 25.45
CA GLY A 36 10.29 -80.76 24.31
C GLY A 36 8.85 -81.30 24.32
N TYR A 37 7.99 -80.77 25.15
CA TYR A 37 6.55 -81.09 25.15
C TYR A 37 5.79 -80.05 24.33
N ASN A 38 4.92 -80.49 23.42
CA ASN A 38 3.95 -79.64 22.75
C ASN A 38 2.73 -79.52 23.65
N LEU A 39 2.70 -78.47 24.47
CA LEU A 39 1.55 -78.20 25.31
C LEU A 39 0.38 -77.71 24.44
N THR A 40 -0.82 -78.17 24.74
CA THR A 40 -2.05 -77.70 24.07
C THR A 40 -2.48 -76.37 24.72
N ASN A 41 -2.72 -75.37 23.88
CA ASN A 41 -3.20 -74.07 24.38
C ASN A 41 -4.54 -74.19 25.16
N ALA A 42 -4.69 -73.41 26.20
CA ALA A 42 -5.81 -73.41 27.12
C ALA A 42 -6.01 -74.73 27.94
N GLN A 43 -5.04 -75.70 27.85
CA GLN A 43 -5.09 -76.94 28.62
C GLN A 43 -4.39 -76.78 29.94
N ALA A 44 -5.02 -77.22 31.03
CA ALA A 44 -4.40 -77.29 32.32
C ALA A 44 -3.52 -78.53 32.43
N TYR A 45 -2.30 -78.36 33.01
CA TYR A 45 -1.36 -79.39 33.26
C TYR A 45 -1.01 -79.42 34.74
N TYR A 46 -1.00 -80.68 35.31
CA TYR A 46 -0.79 -80.90 36.71
C TYR A 46 0.50 -81.68 36.91
N LEU A 47 1.31 -81.20 37.85
CA LEU A 47 2.51 -81.90 38.29
C LEU A 47 2.21 -82.74 39.54
N SER A 48 2.48 -84.03 39.46
CA SER A 48 2.35 -84.95 40.58
C SER A 48 3.79 -85.41 41.04
N VAL A 49 4.01 -85.41 42.33
CA VAL A 49 5.34 -85.79 42.94
C VAL A 49 5.08 -86.81 44.03
N LYS A 50 5.94 -87.78 44.13
CA LYS A 50 6.10 -88.73 45.25
C LYS A 50 7.53 -88.93 45.58
N ALA A 51 7.83 -89.29 46.86
CA ALA A 51 9.19 -89.56 47.40
C ALA A 51 9.36 -91.04 47.64
N ILE A 52 10.56 -91.56 47.43
CA ILE A 52 10.94 -92.93 47.73
C ILE A 52 12.14 -92.87 48.72
N ASP A 53 12.04 -93.67 49.81
CA ASP A 53 13.07 -93.75 50.77
C ASP A 53 14.11 -94.86 50.43
N MET A 54 15.18 -94.96 51.26
CA MET A 54 16.28 -95.94 51.05
C MET A 54 15.86 -97.40 51.17
N VAL A 55 14.67 -97.70 51.71
CA VAL A 55 14.16 -99.04 51.90
C VAL A 55 12.96 -99.33 50.95
N GLY A 56 12.68 -98.41 50.02
CA GLY A 56 11.69 -98.59 48.94
C GLY A 56 10.27 -98.14 49.30
N HIS A 57 10.02 -97.55 50.46
CA HIS A 57 8.68 -96.99 50.72
C HIS A 57 8.40 -95.76 49.88
N VAL A 58 7.19 -95.68 49.37
CA VAL A 58 6.71 -94.58 48.52
C VAL A 58 5.75 -93.70 49.30
N SER A 59 5.95 -92.41 49.25
CA SER A 59 5.04 -91.48 49.92
C SER A 59 3.68 -91.38 49.18
N ASP A 60 2.68 -90.77 49.82
CA ASP A 60 1.51 -90.33 49.11
C ASP A 60 1.88 -89.34 47.97
N THR A 61 1.11 -89.37 46.91
CA THR A 61 1.32 -88.48 45.78
C THR A 61 0.75 -87.09 46.12
N VAL A 62 1.54 -86.07 45.95
CA VAL A 62 1.08 -84.67 46.02
C VAL A 62 0.99 -84.10 44.58
N THR A 63 -0.09 -83.49 44.29
CA THR A 63 -0.34 -82.87 42.95
C THR A 63 -0.48 -81.33 43.08
N SER A 64 0.12 -80.62 42.14
CA SER A 64 0.00 -79.15 42.05
C SER A 64 -1.45 -78.74 41.76
N ASN A 65 -1.77 -77.46 41.97
CA ASN A 65 -3.05 -76.87 41.58
C ASN A 65 -3.19 -76.70 40.05
N GLY A 66 -2.17 -77.11 39.28
CA GLY A 66 -2.14 -77.01 37.83
C GLY A 66 -1.71 -75.62 37.31
N VAL A 67 -1.19 -75.63 36.09
CA VAL A 67 -0.86 -74.43 35.32
C VAL A 67 -1.54 -74.53 33.93
N ILE A 68 -2.15 -73.49 33.46
CA ILE A 68 -2.78 -73.45 32.14
C ILE A 68 -1.69 -73.02 31.13
N ALA A 69 -1.53 -73.78 30.06
CA ALA A 69 -0.67 -73.37 28.97
C ALA A 69 -1.37 -72.25 28.16
N ASP A 70 -0.68 -71.13 28.03
CA ASP A 70 -1.14 -69.98 27.25
C ASP A 70 -0.13 -69.73 26.12
N GLN A 71 -0.58 -69.83 24.88
CA GLN A 71 0.19 -69.60 23.67
C GLN A 71 -0.46 -68.49 22.81
N ASP A 72 -1.59 -67.96 23.29
CA ASP A 72 -2.31 -66.92 22.59
C ASP A 72 -1.76 -65.55 22.99
N ALA A 73 -1.55 -64.72 22.00
CA ALA A 73 -1.21 -63.32 22.28
C ALA A 73 -2.48 -62.52 22.67
N PRO A 74 -2.35 -61.53 23.54
CA PRO A 74 -3.47 -60.64 23.85
C PRO A 74 -4.11 -60.07 22.56
N THR A 75 -5.41 -59.88 22.56
CA THR A 75 -6.12 -59.22 21.48
C THR A 75 -5.73 -57.74 21.43
N LYS A 76 -5.58 -57.17 20.21
CA LYS A 76 -5.27 -55.77 20.05
C LYS A 76 -6.45 -54.87 20.42
N GLY A 77 -6.14 -53.72 20.98
CA GLY A 77 -7.12 -52.66 21.33
C GLY A 77 -7.17 -51.52 20.30
N ILE A 78 -7.61 -50.38 20.76
CA ILE A 78 -7.68 -49.11 20.03
C ILE A 78 -6.78 -48.08 20.76
N VAL A 79 -6.09 -47.24 19.97
CA VAL A 79 -5.25 -46.13 20.46
C VAL A 79 -5.77 -44.83 19.89
N ILE A 80 -5.86 -43.79 20.73
CA ILE A 80 -6.24 -42.43 20.32
C ILE A 80 -5.15 -41.44 20.73
N ASP A 81 -4.95 -40.40 19.92
CA ASP A 81 -4.01 -39.30 20.20
C ASP A 81 -4.63 -38.29 21.15
N GLY A 82 -4.68 -38.64 22.44
CA GLY A 82 -5.27 -37.83 23.50
C GLY A 82 -5.59 -38.65 24.73
N LEU A 83 -5.97 -38.01 25.82
CA LEU A 83 -6.36 -38.69 27.05
C LEU A 83 -7.85 -39.09 27.07
N THR A 84 -8.69 -38.31 26.41
CA THR A 84 -10.15 -38.53 26.35
C THR A 84 -10.76 -38.23 25.00
N VAL A 85 -10.16 -37.31 24.25
CA VAL A 85 -10.58 -36.89 22.93
C VAL A 85 -9.39 -37.01 21.99
N ASP A 86 -9.66 -37.54 20.84
CA ASP A 86 -8.67 -37.70 19.78
C ASP A 86 -8.25 -36.33 19.21
N ARG A 87 -6.95 -36.12 18.95
CA ARG A 87 -6.38 -34.87 18.50
C ARG A 87 -5.65 -35.07 17.16
N ALA A 88 -6.07 -34.30 16.17
CA ALA A 88 -5.40 -34.29 14.87
C ALA A 88 -4.17 -33.36 14.82
N ILE A 89 -4.06 -32.37 15.74
CA ILE A 89 -3.02 -31.34 15.74
C ILE A 89 -2.62 -30.93 17.16
N THR A 90 -1.36 -30.54 17.34
CA THR A 90 -0.83 -30.05 18.62
C THR A 90 0.17 -28.91 18.40
N ASN A 91 0.08 -27.88 19.24
CA ASN A 91 1.05 -26.78 19.30
C ASN A 91 2.03 -26.91 20.45
N THR A 92 2.14 -28.06 21.08
CA THR A 92 3.04 -28.33 22.17
C THR A 92 3.94 -29.53 21.87
N ASP A 93 5.12 -29.55 22.47
CA ASP A 93 6.08 -30.65 22.41
C ASP A 93 5.62 -31.92 23.16
N THR A 94 4.33 -32.04 23.47
CA THR A 94 3.76 -33.08 24.32
C THR A 94 2.80 -33.96 23.54
N ILE A 95 3.07 -35.25 23.53
CA ILE A 95 2.17 -36.29 23.00
C ILE A 95 1.35 -36.85 24.15
N TYR A 96 0.05 -36.87 23.97
CA TYR A 96 -0.91 -37.54 24.81
C TYR A 96 -1.49 -38.71 24.02
N ALA A 97 -1.53 -39.90 24.62
CA ALA A 97 -2.25 -41.01 24.03
C ALA A 97 -2.93 -41.84 25.11
N SER A 98 -4.01 -42.47 24.74
CA SER A 98 -4.71 -43.43 25.57
C SER A 98 -5.21 -44.60 24.74
N TRP A 99 -5.40 -45.75 25.42
CA TRP A 99 -5.81 -46.98 24.76
C TRP A 99 -6.80 -47.79 25.58
N SER A 100 -7.55 -48.62 24.91
CA SER A 100 -8.54 -49.50 25.50
C SER A 100 -8.76 -50.77 24.65
N GLY A 101 -9.48 -51.73 25.18
CA GLY A 101 -9.91 -52.91 24.42
C GLY A 101 -8.89 -54.01 24.21
N PHE A 102 -7.64 -53.88 24.73
CA PHE A 102 -6.73 -54.99 24.79
C PHE A 102 -7.23 -55.98 25.83
N ALA A 103 -7.20 -57.30 25.52
CA ALA A 103 -7.66 -58.34 26.41
C ALA A 103 -6.88 -59.61 26.21
N ASP A 104 -6.60 -60.29 27.30
CA ASP A 104 -6.12 -61.65 27.37
C ASP A 104 -6.95 -62.45 28.39
N THR A 105 -7.49 -63.61 27.97
CA THR A 105 -8.45 -64.38 28.79
C THR A 105 -7.81 -65.54 29.54
N LEU A 106 -6.57 -65.90 29.20
CA LEU A 106 -5.87 -67.04 29.82
C LEU A 106 -4.90 -66.62 30.90
N SER A 107 -3.84 -65.94 30.55
CA SER A 107 -2.85 -65.50 31.50
C SER A 107 -3.01 -64.06 31.98
N GLY A 108 -3.83 -63.25 31.26
CA GLY A 108 -4.07 -61.84 31.57
C GLY A 108 -2.93 -60.95 31.12
N ILE A 109 -3.22 -59.65 30.98
CA ILE A 109 -2.24 -58.65 30.57
C ILE A 109 -1.30 -58.35 31.76
N ASN A 110 -0.02 -58.47 31.48
CA ASN A 110 1.06 -58.17 32.41
C ASN A 110 1.50 -56.71 32.30
N LYS A 111 1.65 -56.23 31.07
CA LYS A 111 2.05 -54.85 30.76
C LYS A 111 1.64 -54.40 29.38
N TYR A 112 1.60 -53.08 29.20
CA TYR A 112 1.58 -52.41 27.90
C TYR A 112 2.98 -51.91 27.54
N GLN A 113 3.26 -51.92 26.25
CA GLN A 113 4.42 -51.22 25.69
C GLN A 113 3.92 -50.26 24.64
N TYR A 114 4.53 -49.06 24.58
CA TYR A 114 4.27 -48.08 23.57
C TYR A 114 5.54 -47.70 22.79
N ALA A 115 5.36 -47.23 21.57
CA ALA A 115 6.40 -46.67 20.74
C ALA A 115 5.83 -45.45 20.00
N VAL A 116 6.69 -44.51 19.58
CA VAL A 116 6.29 -43.35 18.78
C VAL A 116 7.16 -43.27 17.53
N GLY A 117 6.51 -43.03 16.41
CA GLY A 117 7.20 -42.89 15.13
C GLY A 117 6.57 -41.84 14.21
N ARG A 118 7.30 -41.47 13.13
CA ARG A 118 6.86 -40.53 12.10
C ARG A 118 5.97 -41.18 11.02
N SER A 119 5.72 -42.47 11.15
CA SER A 119 4.79 -43.22 10.31
C SER A 119 4.10 -44.29 11.12
N THR A 120 2.97 -44.79 10.61
CA THR A 120 2.16 -45.82 11.26
C THR A 120 3.01 -47.05 11.59
N GLY A 121 3.09 -47.42 12.88
CA GLY A 121 3.83 -48.60 13.38
C GLY A 121 5.33 -48.40 13.52
N ALA A 122 5.90 -47.23 13.17
CA ALA A 122 7.30 -46.93 13.37
C ALA A 122 7.61 -46.64 14.85
N SER A 123 8.90 -46.76 15.23
CA SER A 123 9.42 -46.47 16.56
C SER A 123 10.67 -45.61 16.51
N ASP A 124 10.79 -44.78 15.47
CA ASP A 124 11.98 -43.99 15.15
C ASP A 124 12.11 -42.71 16.01
N VAL A 125 11.08 -42.36 16.79
CA VAL A 125 11.07 -41.22 17.74
C VAL A 125 11.21 -41.68 19.19
N VAL A 126 10.42 -42.67 19.58
CA VAL A 126 10.53 -43.35 20.86
C VAL A 126 10.43 -44.85 20.59
N ASP A 127 11.48 -45.58 20.95
CA ASP A 127 11.49 -47.05 20.82
C ASP A 127 10.52 -47.68 21.83
N TRP A 128 10.19 -48.96 21.62
CA TRP A 128 9.26 -49.70 22.47
C TRP A 128 9.63 -49.61 23.96
N THR A 129 8.78 -48.97 24.72
CA THR A 129 8.96 -48.63 26.12
C THR A 129 7.83 -49.22 26.96
N ASP A 130 8.20 -49.83 28.11
CA ASP A 130 7.24 -50.39 29.05
C ASP A 130 6.44 -49.29 29.77
N ASN A 131 5.11 -49.49 29.85
CA ASN A 131 4.17 -48.58 30.52
C ASN A 131 3.43 -49.26 31.70
N GLY A 132 3.89 -50.46 32.12
CA GLY A 132 3.18 -51.22 33.13
C GLY A 132 1.72 -51.48 32.72
N LEU A 133 0.80 -51.34 33.65
CA LEU A 133 -0.63 -51.50 33.41
C LEU A 133 -1.36 -50.21 33.12
N ASP A 134 -0.67 -49.07 33.05
CA ASP A 134 -1.28 -47.79 32.73
C ASP A 134 -1.77 -47.79 31.27
N THR A 135 -2.96 -47.24 31.06
CA THR A 135 -3.64 -47.21 29.75
C THR A 135 -3.54 -45.85 29.05
N SER A 136 -2.61 -45.00 29.47
CA SER A 136 -2.33 -43.71 28.86
C SER A 136 -0.87 -43.30 29.06
N ILE A 137 -0.42 -42.39 28.20
CA ILE A 137 0.88 -41.73 28.31
C ILE A 137 0.77 -40.24 28.17
N THR A 138 1.70 -39.53 28.78
CA THR A 138 2.01 -38.11 28.54
C THR A 138 3.53 -38.00 28.47
N ILE A 139 4.04 -37.74 27.28
CA ILE A 139 5.47 -37.72 27.01
C ILE A 139 5.88 -36.50 26.18
N LYS A 140 7.15 -36.12 26.28
CA LYS A 140 7.77 -35.02 25.51
C LYS A 140 8.91 -35.56 24.65
N PRO A 141 8.63 -36.17 23.51
CA PRO A 141 9.67 -36.59 22.58
C PRO A 141 10.22 -35.35 21.81
N SER A 142 11.34 -35.55 21.13
CA SER A 142 11.80 -34.54 20.18
C SER A 142 10.88 -34.52 18.99
N MET A 143 10.16 -33.41 18.80
CA MET A 143 9.20 -33.21 17.70
C MET A 143 9.67 -32.07 16.81
N ASP A 144 9.53 -32.26 15.51
CA ASP A 144 9.78 -31.27 14.49
C ASP A 144 8.44 -30.71 14.00
N ASP A 145 8.42 -29.44 13.69
CA ASP A 145 7.26 -28.75 13.13
C ASP A 145 6.78 -29.39 11.82
N ALA A 146 5.48 -29.33 11.58
CA ALA A 146 4.79 -29.87 10.40
C ALA A 146 4.85 -31.40 10.21
N ASN A 147 5.49 -32.15 11.11
CA ASN A 147 5.53 -33.60 11.06
C ASN A 147 4.35 -34.24 11.82
N SER A 148 3.92 -35.42 11.36
CA SER A 148 2.93 -36.23 12.06
C SER A 148 3.62 -37.31 12.91
N TYR A 149 3.05 -37.58 14.08
CA TYR A 149 3.52 -38.54 15.05
C TYR A 149 2.43 -39.54 15.38
N TYR A 150 2.79 -40.82 15.41
CA TYR A 150 1.88 -41.94 15.60
C TYR A 150 2.27 -42.70 16.85
N VAL A 151 1.33 -42.96 17.74
CA VAL A 151 1.56 -43.79 18.93
C VAL A 151 1.12 -45.19 18.64
N SER A 152 2.05 -46.12 18.77
CA SER A 152 1.79 -47.58 18.66
C SER A 152 1.81 -48.21 20.02
N VAL A 153 0.85 -49.08 20.31
CA VAL A 153 0.72 -49.79 21.61
C VAL A 153 0.53 -51.28 21.33
N ARG A 154 1.18 -52.10 22.19
CA ARG A 154 1.00 -53.54 22.25
C ARG A 154 0.88 -54.02 23.69
N ALA A 155 0.12 -55.07 23.93
CA ALA A 155 0.00 -55.69 25.24
C ALA A 155 0.88 -56.93 25.29
N VAL A 156 1.46 -57.17 26.47
CA VAL A 156 2.23 -58.38 26.79
C VAL A 156 1.55 -59.06 27.97
N ASP A 157 1.30 -60.37 27.85
CA ASP A 157 0.69 -61.17 28.90
C ASP A 157 1.70 -61.66 29.95
N HIS A 158 1.23 -62.39 30.95
CA HIS A 158 2.08 -62.90 32.04
C HIS A 158 3.03 -64.01 31.60
N VAL A 159 2.88 -64.57 30.43
CA VAL A 159 3.76 -65.62 29.85
C VAL A 159 4.59 -65.09 28.68
N ASN A 160 4.57 -63.76 28.45
CA ASN A 160 5.32 -63.02 27.43
C ASN A 160 4.85 -63.19 25.98
N ASN A 161 3.61 -63.63 25.72
CA ASN A 161 3.08 -63.47 24.40
C ASN A 161 2.74 -61.99 24.18
N THR A 162 2.99 -61.47 22.99
CA THR A 162 2.82 -60.07 22.65
C THR A 162 1.78 -59.91 21.55
N SER A 163 0.82 -59.00 21.78
CA SER A 163 -0.20 -58.68 20.78
C SER A 163 0.39 -58.02 19.53
N SER A 164 -0.32 -58.06 18.44
CA SER A 164 -0.05 -57.13 17.32
C SER A 164 -0.24 -55.67 17.83
N ALA A 165 0.59 -54.77 17.32
CA ALA A 165 0.50 -53.35 17.67
C ALA A 165 -0.81 -52.71 17.11
N SER A 166 -1.41 -51.86 17.90
CA SER A 166 -2.44 -50.91 17.49
C SER A 166 -1.84 -49.50 17.43
N THR A 167 -2.10 -48.77 16.37
CA THR A 167 -1.51 -47.43 16.18
C THR A 167 -2.62 -46.40 16.04
N SER A 168 -2.42 -45.23 16.60
CA SER A 168 -3.30 -44.05 16.46
C SER A 168 -3.34 -43.59 14.99
N ASP A 169 -4.28 -42.72 14.64
CA ASP A 169 -4.35 -42.09 13.30
C ASP A 169 -3.37 -40.92 13.13
N GLY A 170 -2.73 -40.47 14.22
CA GLY A 170 -1.60 -39.56 14.24
C GLY A 170 -1.96 -38.11 14.58
N VAL A 171 -1.09 -37.47 15.34
CA VAL A 171 -1.13 -36.05 15.66
C VAL A 171 -0.09 -35.27 14.88
N ARG A 172 -0.47 -34.21 14.17
CA ARG A 172 0.47 -33.32 13.49
C ARG A 172 0.98 -32.26 14.46
N ALA A 173 2.29 -32.10 14.53
CA ALA A 173 2.92 -31.00 15.24
C ALA A 173 2.85 -29.71 14.42
N ASP A 174 2.48 -28.61 15.07
CA ASP A 174 2.38 -27.30 14.48
C ASP A 174 2.74 -26.25 15.54
N PHE A 175 3.96 -25.75 15.48
CA PHE A 175 4.54 -24.87 16.49
C PHE A 175 4.67 -23.43 16.02
N LEU A 176 4.46 -23.18 14.71
CA LEU A 176 4.64 -21.87 14.12
C LEU A 176 3.31 -21.13 14.05
N PRO A 177 3.27 -19.89 14.52
CA PRO A 177 2.08 -19.09 14.39
C PRO A 177 1.83 -18.71 12.92
N PRO A 178 0.57 -18.50 12.50
CA PRO A 178 0.24 -18.07 11.17
C PRO A 178 0.83 -16.70 10.86
N SER A 179 1.22 -16.46 9.63
CA SER A 179 1.74 -15.18 9.14
C SER A 179 0.91 -14.62 8.00
N ILE A 180 0.97 -13.31 7.77
CA ILE A 180 0.41 -12.69 6.58
C ILE A 180 1.46 -12.75 5.48
N ILE A 181 1.14 -13.40 4.36
CA ILE A 181 2.05 -13.60 3.23
C ILE A 181 1.75 -12.67 2.05
N ASP A 182 0.56 -12.09 2.01
CA ASP A 182 0.16 -11.11 0.99
C ASP A 182 -0.91 -10.17 1.51
N VAL A 183 -0.88 -8.93 1.01
CA VAL A 183 -1.89 -7.89 1.30
C VAL A 183 -2.27 -7.23 -0.01
N SER A 184 -3.57 -7.22 -0.34
CA SER A 184 -4.05 -6.72 -1.65
C SER A 184 -3.80 -5.25 -1.90
N ILE A 185 -3.66 -4.44 -0.86
CA ILE A 185 -3.27 -3.02 -0.94
C ILE A 185 -2.00 -2.86 -0.13
N VAL A 186 -0.91 -2.48 -0.79
CA VAL A 186 0.41 -2.32 -0.17
C VAL A 186 0.37 -1.23 0.91
N GLU A 187 1.09 -1.45 2.00
CA GLU A 187 1.25 -0.46 3.07
C GLU A 187 1.75 0.89 2.52
N TRP A 188 1.31 2.00 3.13
CA TRP A 188 1.58 3.38 2.70
C TRP A 188 0.93 3.78 1.36
N THR A 189 0.06 2.94 0.79
CA THR A 189 -0.76 3.37 -0.35
C THR A 189 -1.69 4.50 0.06
N THR A 190 -1.81 5.51 -0.80
CA THR A 190 -2.81 6.57 -0.64
C THR A 190 -4.17 6.07 -1.11
N LEU A 191 -5.15 6.10 -0.21
CA LEU A 191 -6.52 5.65 -0.46
C LEU A 191 -7.43 6.83 -0.79
N PRO A 192 -8.38 6.68 -1.71
CA PRO A 192 -9.37 7.72 -2.01
C PRO A 192 -10.23 8.06 -0.79
N ILE A 193 -10.51 9.35 -0.62
CA ILE A 193 -11.22 9.87 0.56
C ILE A 193 -12.70 9.46 0.60
N LEU A 194 -13.35 9.30 -0.56
CA LEU A 194 -14.79 9.03 -0.68
C LEU A 194 -15.12 7.56 -0.95
N ASN A 195 -14.17 6.77 -1.40
CA ASN A 195 -14.39 5.38 -1.77
C ASN A 195 -14.15 4.42 -0.60
N ASN A 196 -14.89 3.31 -0.65
CA ASN A 196 -14.65 2.20 0.27
C ASN A 196 -13.48 1.37 -0.24
N ALA A 197 -12.42 1.27 0.54
CA ALA A 197 -11.29 0.40 0.24
C ALA A 197 -11.49 -0.96 0.92
N LYS A 198 -11.32 -2.04 0.17
CA LYS A 198 -11.34 -3.41 0.68
C LYS A 198 -9.92 -3.98 0.66
N ILE A 199 -9.35 -4.17 1.85
CA ILE A 199 -8.01 -4.75 2.03
C ILE A 199 -8.19 -6.23 2.30
N ILE A 200 -7.52 -7.08 1.53
CA ILE A 200 -7.54 -8.52 1.66
C ILE A 200 -6.18 -8.95 2.19
N PHE A 201 -6.19 -9.73 3.27
CA PHE A 201 -5.03 -10.35 3.86
C PHE A 201 -5.03 -11.84 3.53
N THR A 202 -3.91 -12.36 3.04
CA THR A 202 -3.69 -13.78 2.76
C THR A 202 -2.74 -14.36 3.79
N PHE A 203 -3.12 -15.50 4.39
CA PHE A 203 -2.39 -16.15 5.46
C PHE A 203 -1.55 -17.31 4.95
N SER A 204 -0.46 -17.61 5.65
CA SER A 204 0.40 -18.76 5.35
C SER A 204 -0.29 -20.10 5.51
N GLU A 205 -1.34 -20.13 6.32
CA GLU A 205 -2.10 -21.32 6.69
C GLU A 205 -3.52 -20.95 7.15
N PRO A 206 -4.43 -21.94 7.32
CA PRO A 206 -5.79 -21.68 7.77
C PRO A 206 -5.83 -21.11 9.18
N VAL A 207 -6.56 -20.02 9.38
CA VAL A 207 -6.78 -19.38 10.68
C VAL A 207 -8.19 -19.63 11.19
N THR A 208 -8.33 -19.77 12.50
CA THR A 208 -9.60 -20.02 13.19
C THR A 208 -10.17 -18.78 13.87
N ALA A 209 -9.30 -17.82 14.19
CA ALA A 209 -9.67 -16.56 14.81
C ALA A 209 -8.76 -15.44 14.35
N VAL A 210 -9.34 -14.28 14.09
CA VAL A 210 -8.65 -13.03 13.81
C VAL A 210 -9.60 -11.87 14.08
N THR A 211 -9.08 -10.77 14.62
CA THR A 211 -9.81 -9.52 14.83
C THR A 211 -9.05 -8.36 14.22
N SER A 212 -9.75 -7.29 13.87
CA SER A 212 -9.10 -6.05 13.46
C SER A 212 -9.64 -4.85 14.24
N ASN A 213 -8.82 -3.82 14.29
CA ASN A 213 -9.19 -2.50 14.80
C ASN A 213 -8.54 -1.47 13.88
N VAL A 214 -9.35 -0.55 13.34
CA VAL A 214 -8.86 0.53 12.49
C VAL A 214 -8.85 1.82 13.30
N VAL A 215 -7.69 2.45 13.36
CA VAL A 215 -7.46 3.71 14.07
C VAL A 215 -7.17 4.80 13.05
N SER A 216 -7.99 5.86 13.08
CA SER A 216 -7.75 7.10 12.34
C SER A 216 -7.00 8.09 13.23
N TYR A 217 -5.95 8.70 12.74
CA TYR A 217 -5.20 9.71 13.49
C TYR A 217 -5.88 11.08 13.50
N ALA A 218 -6.77 11.34 12.55
CA ALA A 218 -7.65 12.53 12.59
C ALA A 218 -8.86 12.35 13.51
N GLY A 219 -9.07 11.16 14.09
CA GLY A 219 -10.15 10.87 15.04
C GLY A 219 -11.47 10.45 14.39
N ASP A 220 -11.44 10.00 13.13
CA ASP A 220 -12.62 9.46 12.45
C ASP A 220 -13.06 8.13 13.06
N THR A 221 -14.36 7.92 13.11
CA THR A 221 -14.91 6.61 13.42
C THR A 221 -14.88 5.78 12.14
N VAL A 222 -13.93 4.89 12.05
CA VAL A 222 -13.83 3.95 10.94
C VAL A 222 -14.62 2.70 11.30
N SER A 223 -15.58 2.34 10.45
CA SER A 223 -16.29 1.07 10.59
C SER A 223 -15.35 -0.06 10.22
N ASP A 224 -14.79 -0.73 11.21
CA ASP A 224 -14.03 -1.95 10.97
C ASP A 224 -14.97 -3.16 10.98
N SER A 225 -14.88 -3.99 10.00
CA SER A 225 -15.42 -5.35 10.06
C SER A 225 -14.47 -6.25 9.30
N LEU A 226 -13.53 -6.85 10.04
CA LEU A 226 -12.75 -7.94 9.50
C LEU A 226 -13.69 -9.10 9.21
N LYS A 227 -13.79 -9.51 7.95
CA LYS A 227 -14.58 -10.67 7.53
C LYS A 227 -13.68 -11.69 6.89
N MET A 228 -13.75 -12.92 7.37
CA MET A 228 -13.16 -14.04 6.66
C MET A 228 -13.79 -14.11 5.27
N GLN A 229 -12.98 -14.20 4.22
CA GLN A 229 -13.48 -14.35 2.87
C GLN A 229 -13.97 -15.78 2.64
N GLY A 230 -15.18 -15.89 2.14
CA GLY A 230 -15.74 -17.15 1.69
C GLY A 230 -16.57 -17.87 2.75
N GLU A 231 -17.80 -17.40 3.01
CA GLU A 231 -18.80 -18.18 3.74
C GLU A 231 -19.12 -19.54 3.06
N ALA A 232 -18.71 -19.74 1.80
CA ALA A 232 -18.88 -20.98 1.03
C ALA A 232 -17.63 -21.87 0.93
N THR A 233 -16.44 -21.35 1.24
CA THR A 233 -15.17 -22.09 1.30
C THR A 233 -14.43 -21.66 2.56
N MET A 234 -14.66 -22.40 3.65
CA MET A 234 -13.91 -22.21 4.90
C MET A 234 -12.48 -22.72 4.73
N ASP A 235 -11.71 -22.14 3.83
CA ASP A 235 -10.28 -22.45 3.72
C ASP A 235 -9.45 -21.75 4.82
N GLY A 236 -10.03 -20.72 5.47
CA GLY A 236 -9.37 -19.95 6.51
C GLY A 236 -8.16 -19.14 6.06
N TYR A 237 -7.82 -19.18 4.77
CA TYR A 237 -6.60 -18.53 4.24
C TYR A 237 -6.73 -17.04 3.98
N HIS A 238 -7.93 -16.49 4.00
CA HIS A 238 -8.17 -15.09 3.65
C HIS A 238 -9.07 -14.39 4.65
N ALA A 239 -8.76 -13.13 4.92
CA ALA A 239 -9.65 -12.20 5.60
C ALA A 239 -9.66 -10.84 4.91
N SER A 240 -10.69 -10.04 5.11
CA SER A 240 -10.76 -8.69 4.55
C SER A 240 -11.29 -7.66 5.52
N VAL A 241 -10.69 -6.48 5.47
CA VAL A 241 -11.16 -5.27 6.14
C VAL A 241 -11.74 -4.35 5.09
N THR A 242 -12.95 -3.84 5.31
CA THR A 242 -13.55 -2.81 4.46
C THR A 242 -13.49 -1.48 5.20
N LEU A 243 -12.71 -0.56 4.66
CA LEU A 243 -12.62 0.81 5.16
C LEU A 243 -13.75 1.62 4.53
N VAL A 244 -14.64 2.16 5.32
CA VAL A 244 -15.82 2.89 4.84
C VAL A 244 -15.64 4.38 5.09
N GLY A 245 -15.47 5.15 3.99
CA GLY A 245 -15.41 6.61 4.04
C GLY A 245 -16.77 7.27 4.33
N PRO A 246 -16.85 8.59 4.31
CA PRO A 246 -15.77 9.52 3.97
C PRO A 246 -14.76 9.72 5.13
N PHE A 247 -13.49 9.81 4.77
CA PHE A 247 -12.39 10.06 5.71
C PHE A 247 -12.06 11.56 5.79
N THR A 248 -11.25 11.93 6.77
CA THR A 248 -10.65 13.25 6.82
C THR A 248 -9.50 13.36 5.79
N SER A 249 -9.45 14.45 5.05
CA SER A 249 -8.43 14.75 4.06
C SER A 249 -7.02 14.70 4.67
N GLY A 250 -6.12 13.95 4.04
CA GLY A 250 -4.73 13.83 4.48
C GLY A 250 -4.54 13.06 5.80
N ASP A 251 -5.52 12.25 6.20
CA ASP A 251 -5.44 11.41 7.40
C ASP A 251 -4.51 10.20 7.17
N GLU A 252 -4.12 9.58 8.27
CA GLU A 252 -3.42 8.30 8.29
C GLU A 252 -4.29 7.27 9.01
N LEU A 253 -4.43 6.10 8.44
CA LEU A 253 -5.17 5.00 9.02
C LEU A 253 -4.22 3.87 9.41
N ALA A 254 -4.35 3.37 10.65
CA ALA A 254 -3.68 2.17 11.12
C ALA A 254 -4.67 1.01 11.18
N VAL A 255 -4.52 0.02 10.33
CA VAL A 255 -5.24 -1.24 10.37
C VAL A 255 -4.46 -2.22 11.25
N LYS A 256 -4.97 -2.48 12.44
CA LYS A 256 -4.37 -3.41 13.40
C LYS A 256 -5.02 -4.77 13.27
N ILE A 257 -4.22 -5.80 13.09
CA ILE A 257 -4.65 -7.20 13.05
C ILE A 257 -4.22 -7.84 14.36
N ASN A 258 -5.17 -8.38 15.12
CA ASN A 258 -4.94 -8.92 16.45
C ASN A 258 -5.49 -10.35 16.55
N GLY A 259 -4.85 -11.16 17.40
CA GLY A 259 -5.33 -12.49 17.73
C GLY A 259 -5.38 -13.45 16.55
N LEU A 260 -4.50 -13.28 15.56
CA LEU A 260 -4.40 -14.19 14.43
C LEU A 260 -3.98 -15.56 14.95
N THR A 261 -4.90 -16.52 14.91
CA THR A 261 -4.77 -17.84 15.55
C THR A 261 -5.04 -18.92 14.52
N ASP A 262 -4.14 -19.93 14.44
CA ASP A 262 -4.28 -21.10 13.59
C ASP A 262 -5.18 -22.19 14.19
N MET A 263 -5.22 -23.35 13.53
CA MET A 263 -5.97 -24.51 13.99
C MET A 263 -5.33 -25.22 15.19
N ALA A 264 -4.01 -25.09 15.38
CA ALA A 264 -3.26 -25.63 16.51
C ALA A 264 -3.41 -24.78 17.76
N GLY A 265 -3.79 -23.50 17.61
CA GLY A 265 -3.91 -22.52 18.66
C GLY A 265 -2.65 -21.66 18.86
N ASN A 266 -1.72 -21.64 17.88
CA ASN A 266 -0.62 -20.69 17.89
C ASN A 266 -1.16 -19.30 17.51
N VAL A 267 -0.60 -18.26 18.16
CA VAL A 267 -1.09 -16.88 18.01
C VAL A 267 0.06 -16.00 17.54
N THR A 268 -0.21 -15.24 16.47
CA THR A 268 0.72 -14.21 15.98
C THR A 268 0.59 -12.94 16.82
N ASN A 269 1.71 -12.25 17.03
CA ASN A 269 1.73 -10.92 17.63
C ASN A 269 0.92 -9.94 16.79
N ASP A 270 0.41 -8.90 17.44
CA ASP A 270 -0.36 -7.84 16.76
C ASP A 270 0.45 -7.21 15.62
N LEU A 271 -0.18 -7.08 14.47
CA LEU A 271 0.38 -6.48 13.24
C LEU A 271 -0.33 -5.17 12.95
N VAL A 272 0.40 -4.21 12.38
CA VAL A 272 -0.13 -2.89 12.04
C VAL A 272 0.24 -2.58 10.58
N TYR A 273 -0.75 -2.18 9.79
CA TYR A 273 -0.59 -1.72 8.42
C TYR A 273 -1.06 -0.28 8.31
N LEU A 274 -0.23 0.59 7.75
CA LEU A 274 -0.48 2.02 7.65
C LEU A 274 -0.90 2.39 6.22
N TYR A 275 -1.90 3.28 6.11
CA TYR A 275 -2.41 3.79 4.84
C TYR A 275 -2.63 5.29 4.93
N ASN A 276 -2.30 6.00 3.87
CA ASN A 276 -2.57 7.43 3.76
C ASN A 276 -3.96 7.65 3.15
N ILE A 277 -4.66 8.68 3.58
CA ILE A 277 -5.87 9.15 2.93
C ILE A 277 -5.51 10.34 2.02
N ALA A 278 -6.00 10.31 0.81
CA ALA A 278 -5.80 11.38 -0.17
C ALA A 278 -6.22 12.74 0.35
N LEU A 279 -5.68 13.79 -0.23
CA LEU A 279 -6.19 15.14 -0.05
C LEU A 279 -7.59 15.26 -0.69
N LEU A 280 -8.48 16.01 -0.05
CA LEU A 280 -9.81 16.25 -0.61
C LEU A 280 -9.69 17.05 -1.91
N GLY A 281 -10.16 16.47 -3.02
CA GLY A 281 -10.03 17.05 -4.34
C GLY A 281 -8.80 16.62 -5.13
N ASP A 282 -7.92 15.79 -4.56
CA ASP A 282 -6.83 15.11 -5.24
C ASP A 282 -7.39 13.80 -5.84
N TYR A 283 -7.84 13.86 -7.07
CA TYR A 283 -8.51 12.74 -7.75
C TYR A 283 -7.56 11.79 -8.47
N ASP A 284 -6.38 12.27 -8.87
CA ASP A 284 -5.36 11.45 -9.52
C ASP A 284 -4.32 10.89 -8.54
N LEU A 285 -4.44 11.25 -7.25
CA LEU A 285 -3.63 10.77 -6.13
C LEU A 285 -2.13 11.11 -6.27
N ASP A 286 -1.81 12.22 -6.92
CA ASP A 286 -0.42 12.68 -7.08
C ASP A 286 0.10 13.49 -5.88
N GLY A 287 -0.78 13.83 -4.93
CA GLY A 287 -0.49 14.58 -3.71
C GLY A 287 -0.53 16.10 -3.88
N ASP A 288 -0.97 16.58 -5.04
CA ASP A 288 -1.21 17.99 -5.36
C ASP A 288 -2.71 18.21 -5.63
N ILE A 289 -3.17 19.46 -5.67
CA ILE A 289 -4.52 19.83 -6.10
C ILE A 289 -4.36 20.71 -7.34
N GLY A 290 -4.27 20.05 -8.48
CA GLY A 290 -3.84 20.64 -9.73
C GLY A 290 -4.96 20.87 -10.75
N VAL A 291 -4.55 21.16 -11.98
CA VAL A 291 -5.48 21.38 -13.10
C VAL A 291 -6.18 20.09 -13.55
N THR A 292 -5.52 18.95 -13.36
CA THR A 292 -6.09 17.62 -13.67
C THR A 292 -7.26 17.33 -12.73
N ASP A 293 -7.10 17.65 -11.45
CA ASP A 293 -8.15 17.49 -10.44
C ASP A 293 -9.31 18.45 -10.70
N LEU A 294 -9.00 19.69 -11.10
CA LEU A 294 -10.02 20.65 -11.48
C LEU A 294 -10.81 20.17 -12.71
N ALA A 295 -10.14 19.56 -13.69
CA ALA A 295 -10.80 18.97 -14.86
C ALA A 295 -11.71 17.79 -14.45
N THR A 296 -11.23 16.92 -13.58
CA THR A 296 -11.99 15.78 -13.02
C THR A 296 -13.21 16.28 -12.25
N PHE A 297 -13.04 17.26 -11.36
CA PHE A 297 -14.13 17.85 -10.58
C PHE A 297 -15.21 18.48 -11.47
N THR A 298 -14.80 19.32 -12.44
CA THR A 298 -15.77 20.00 -13.32
C THR A 298 -16.41 19.04 -14.32
N GLY A 299 -15.67 18.01 -14.77
CA GLY A 299 -16.21 16.92 -15.58
C GLY A 299 -17.26 16.10 -14.84
N GLY A 300 -16.96 15.70 -13.61
CA GLY A 300 -17.88 14.99 -12.72
C GLY A 300 -19.15 15.80 -12.43
N TRP A 301 -19.00 17.10 -12.16
CA TRP A 301 -20.13 18.00 -12.00
C TRP A 301 -21.02 18.03 -13.24
N ALA A 302 -20.43 18.21 -14.41
CA ALA A 302 -21.16 18.24 -15.69
C ALA A 302 -21.87 16.91 -15.99
N ALA A 303 -21.26 15.79 -15.62
CA ALA A 303 -21.83 14.45 -15.78
C ALA A 303 -22.86 14.09 -14.69
N GLY A 304 -22.91 14.84 -13.59
CA GLY A 304 -23.70 14.49 -12.40
C GLY A 304 -23.15 13.28 -11.66
N ASP A 305 -21.85 13.03 -11.74
CA ASP A 305 -21.16 11.91 -11.05
C ASP A 305 -20.94 12.26 -9.59
N LEU A 306 -21.86 11.86 -8.74
CA LEU A 306 -21.82 12.12 -7.29
C LEU A 306 -20.71 11.37 -6.55
N THR A 307 -19.97 10.48 -7.19
CA THR A 307 -18.79 9.84 -6.58
C THR A 307 -17.62 10.81 -6.40
N LEU A 308 -17.67 11.96 -7.09
CA LEU A 308 -16.67 13.04 -7.04
C LEU A 308 -17.15 14.26 -6.24
N GLU A 309 -18.31 14.19 -5.58
CA GLU A 309 -18.87 15.23 -4.73
C GLU A 309 -17.95 15.49 -3.51
N LEU A 310 -17.70 16.76 -3.18
CA LEU A 310 -16.76 17.15 -2.12
C LEU A 310 -17.40 17.75 -0.88
N GLY A 311 -18.61 18.24 -1.00
CA GLY A 311 -19.21 19.06 0.03
C GLY A 311 -20.63 18.71 0.44
N PRO A 312 -21.10 19.34 1.51
CA PRO A 312 -20.40 20.28 2.41
C PRO A 312 -19.24 19.63 3.17
N THR A 313 -18.38 20.45 3.76
CA THR A 313 -17.23 19.99 4.54
C THR A 313 -17.22 20.57 5.95
N ILE A 314 -16.63 19.83 6.90
CA ILE A 314 -16.26 20.34 8.23
C ILE A 314 -14.74 20.38 8.37
N GLY A 315 -14.26 21.15 9.36
CA GLY A 315 -12.82 21.31 9.59
C GLY A 315 -12.19 22.44 8.80
N ALA A 316 -10.87 22.47 8.76
CA ALA A 316 -10.04 23.43 8.05
C ALA A 316 -9.06 22.71 7.11
N ALA A 317 -8.73 23.32 5.97
CA ALA A 317 -7.73 22.76 5.07
C ALA A 317 -6.36 22.63 5.76
N PRO A 318 -5.60 21.54 5.59
CA PRO A 318 -5.87 20.45 4.66
C PRO A 318 -6.84 19.40 5.18
N ASN A 319 -7.15 19.36 6.46
CA ASN A 319 -7.89 18.29 7.13
C ASN A 319 -9.40 18.53 7.05
N LEU A 320 -9.91 18.73 5.85
CA LEU A 320 -11.35 18.80 5.60
C LEU A 320 -11.96 17.41 5.59
N LYS A 321 -13.09 17.24 6.30
CA LYS A 321 -13.90 16.03 6.18
C LYS A 321 -15.13 16.32 5.32
N PRO A 322 -15.32 15.64 4.19
CA PRO A 322 -16.51 15.81 3.37
C PRO A 322 -17.73 15.18 4.05
N ILE A 323 -18.89 15.79 3.80
CA ILE A 323 -20.21 15.28 4.19
C ILE A 323 -21.08 15.36 2.94
N PRO A 324 -20.90 14.45 1.96
CA PRO A 324 -21.63 14.49 0.70
C PRO A 324 -23.15 14.52 0.93
N ASP A 325 -23.84 15.45 0.27
CA ASP A 325 -25.30 15.64 0.41
C ASP A 325 -26.11 15.15 -0.82
N GLY A 326 -25.42 14.53 -1.78
CA GLY A 326 -26.00 13.99 -3.01
C GLY A 326 -26.29 15.07 -4.05
N LYS A 327 -25.60 16.19 -4.02
CA LYS A 327 -25.81 17.32 -4.95
C LYS A 327 -24.54 18.13 -5.14
N TYR A 328 -24.26 18.47 -6.34
CA TYR A 328 -23.29 19.52 -6.64
C TYR A 328 -23.85 20.90 -6.35
N THR A 329 -23.19 21.67 -5.51
CA THR A 329 -23.57 23.02 -5.09
C THR A 329 -22.34 23.92 -4.94
N ALA A 330 -22.54 25.21 -4.68
CA ALA A 330 -21.44 26.11 -4.33
C ALA A 330 -20.59 25.65 -3.14
N ARG A 331 -21.08 24.70 -2.32
CA ARG A 331 -20.31 24.14 -1.19
C ARG A 331 -19.21 23.22 -1.66
N ASP A 332 -19.42 22.49 -2.76
CA ASP A 332 -18.41 21.65 -3.40
C ASP A 332 -17.32 22.51 -4.03
N MET A 333 -17.70 23.57 -4.74
CA MET A 333 -16.74 24.55 -5.25
C MET A 333 -15.91 25.18 -4.13
N MET A 334 -16.56 25.52 -3.00
CA MET A 334 -15.84 26.07 -1.83
C MET A 334 -14.90 25.05 -1.21
N ALA A 335 -15.27 23.77 -1.17
CA ALA A 335 -14.40 22.70 -0.66
C ALA A 335 -13.16 22.58 -1.55
N PHE A 336 -13.32 22.48 -2.86
CA PHE A 336 -12.22 22.45 -3.81
C PHE A 336 -11.34 23.70 -3.70
N THR A 337 -11.93 24.88 -3.70
CA THR A 337 -11.22 26.17 -3.61
C THR A 337 -10.38 26.27 -2.34
N ARG A 338 -10.91 25.85 -1.18
CA ARG A 338 -10.18 25.87 0.09
C ARG A 338 -8.97 24.95 0.08
N MET A 339 -9.10 23.78 -0.48
CA MET A 339 -8.01 22.82 -0.62
C MET A 339 -6.96 23.33 -1.61
N TRP A 340 -7.39 23.85 -2.74
CA TRP A 340 -6.50 24.43 -3.75
C TRP A 340 -5.70 25.62 -3.19
N HIS A 341 -6.33 26.54 -2.48
CA HIS A 341 -5.64 27.67 -1.83
C HIS A 341 -4.63 27.22 -0.76
N TRP A 342 -4.99 26.21 0.03
CA TRP A 342 -4.05 25.65 0.99
C TRP A 342 -2.84 25.06 0.27
N ASN A 343 -3.09 24.29 -0.77
CA ASN A 343 -2.05 23.62 -1.55
C ASN A 343 -1.10 24.63 -2.19
N THR A 344 -1.63 25.62 -2.89
CA THR A 344 -0.81 26.68 -3.51
C THR A 344 -0.06 27.53 -2.49
N SER A 345 -0.63 27.77 -1.30
CA SER A 345 0.05 28.52 -0.22
C SER A 345 1.20 27.74 0.41
N LYS A 346 1.10 26.42 0.51
CA LYS A 346 2.14 25.53 1.02
C LYS A 346 3.39 25.53 0.13
N LEU A 347 3.20 25.66 -1.17
CA LEU A 347 4.29 25.66 -2.14
C LEU A 347 5.13 26.96 -2.15
N GLY A 348 4.69 28.02 -1.46
CA GLY A 348 5.32 29.34 -1.50
C GLY A 348 5.14 29.99 -2.88
N LYS A 349 6.23 30.57 -3.45
CA LYS A 349 6.19 31.07 -4.83
C LYS A 349 6.00 29.89 -5.80
N VAL A 350 4.87 29.82 -6.46
CA VAL A 350 4.63 28.87 -7.55
C VAL A 350 5.23 29.45 -8.83
N GLY A 351 6.45 29.01 -9.16
CA GLY A 351 7.11 29.40 -10.42
C GLY A 351 6.62 28.55 -11.62
N ALA A 352 6.83 29.07 -12.81
CA ALA A 352 6.56 28.32 -14.04
C ALA A 352 7.36 27.01 -14.06
N LYS A 353 6.66 25.88 -14.21
CA LYS A 353 7.27 24.55 -14.29
C LYS A 353 7.90 24.35 -15.66
N VAL A 354 9.01 23.63 -15.73
CA VAL A 354 9.54 23.16 -17.03
C VAL A 354 8.73 21.92 -17.43
N LEU A 355 7.81 22.08 -18.35
CA LEU A 355 6.97 21.00 -18.86
C LEU A 355 7.46 20.54 -20.24
N ALA A 356 7.41 19.25 -20.49
CA ALA A 356 7.61 18.73 -21.83
C ALA A 356 6.44 19.14 -22.74
N ASN A 357 6.73 19.56 -23.96
CA ASN A 357 5.71 19.91 -24.93
C ASN A 357 4.87 18.69 -25.29
N GLN A 358 3.58 18.77 -25.13
CA GLN A 358 2.61 17.72 -25.45
C GLN A 358 1.42 18.29 -26.22
N GLY A 359 0.86 17.47 -27.09
CA GLY A 359 -0.35 17.84 -27.83
C GLY A 359 -0.13 18.95 -28.87
N LYS A 360 -1.04 19.91 -28.93
CA LYS A 360 -0.99 21.05 -29.85
C LYS A 360 -0.04 22.12 -29.32
N ALA A 361 0.63 22.83 -30.21
CA ALA A 361 1.43 24.00 -29.84
C ALA A 361 0.53 25.09 -29.20
N LEU A 362 1.13 25.86 -28.29
CA LEU A 362 0.46 27.01 -27.69
C LEU A 362 -0.02 27.98 -28.76
N ASN A 363 -1.24 28.42 -28.66
CA ASN A 363 -1.80 29.50 -29.48
C ASN A 363 -2.04 30.72 -28.59
N ALA A 364 -0.99 31.52 -28.43
CA ALA A 364 -1.05 32.77 -27.70
C ALA A 364 -0.71 33.95 -28.59
N ALA A 365 -1.35 35.09 -28.34
CA ALA A 365 -1.06 36.37 -28.97
C ALA A 365 -0.76 37.42 -27.89
N ILE A 366 0.25 38.26 -28.13
CA ILE A 366 0.55 39.40 -27.28
C ILE A 366 -0.10 40.62 -27.93
N GLU A 367 -1.08 41.18 -27.25
CA GLU A 367 -1.80 42.36 -27.66
C GLU A 367 -1.50 43.47 -26.65
N ASN A 368 -0.91 44.57 -27.11
CA ASN A 368 -0.55 45.79 -26.38
C ASN A 368 -0.43 45.66 -24.83
N ASP A 369 -1.59 45.47 -24.18
CA ASP A 369 -1.72 45.43 -22.73
C ASP A 369 -2.26 44.09 -22.18
N HIS A 370 -2.31 43.04 -23.01
CA HIS A 370 -2.69 41.70 -22.57
C HIS A 370 -2.13 40.58 -23.45
N ILE A 371 -2.05 39.42 -22.80
CA ILE A 371 -1.78 38.15 -23.48
C ILE A 371 -3.12 37.46 -23.65
N VAL A 372 -3.36 36.97 -24.88
CA VAL A 372 -4.56 36.20 -25.23
C VAL A 372 -4.14 34.78 -25.48
N PHE A 373 -4.61 33.86 -24.67
CA PHE A 373 -4.41 32.42 -24.84
C PHE A 373 -5.67 31.83 -25.48
N ASN A 374 -5.51 31.11 -26.59
CA ASN A 374 -6.61 30.46 -27.29
C ASN A 374 -6.62 28.95 -26.99
N PRO A 375 -7.48 28.46 -26.09
CA PRO A 375 -7.55 27.07 -25.73
C PRO A 375 -7.82 26.16 -26.92
N PRO A 376 -7.25 24.97 -27.01
CA PRO A 376 -7.65 23.95 -27.98
C PRO A 376 -9.14 23.62 -27.85
N ARG A 377 -9.78 23.24 -28.95
CA ARG A 377 -11.17 22.79 -28.91
C ARG A 377 -11.31 21.56 -28.02
N GLY A 378 -12.28 21.57 -27.13
CA GLY A 378 -12.55 20.49 -26.21
C GLY A 378 -11.86 20.68 -24.84
N THR A 379 -11.38 21.89 -24.52
CA THR A 379 -10.77 22.17 -23.21
C THR A 379 -11.81 22.10 -22.11
N ARG A 380 -11.53 21.28 -21.09
CA ARG A 380 -12.28 21.15 -19.83
C ARG A 380 -11.66 22.00 -18.74
N ALA A 381 -10.33 22.00 -18.67
CA ALA A 381 -9.60 22.84 -17.71
C ALA A 381 -8.34 23.44 -18.34
N VAL A 382 -7.94 24.59 -17.81
CA VAL A 382 -6.73 25.31 -18.21
C VAL A 382 -5.92 25.70 -16.98
N GLU A 383 -4.60 25.55 -17.08
CA GLU A 383 -3.63 26.13 -16.15
C GLU A 383 -2.65 27.01 -16.91
N LEU A 384 -2.41 28.19 -16.38
CA LEU A 384 -1.35 29.12 -16.82
C LEU A 384 -0.57 29.53 -15.58
N ILE A 385 0.73 29.34 -15.59
CA ILE A 385 1.64 29.82 -14.53
C ILE A 385 2.65 30.76 -15.18
N LEU A 386 2.65 32.01 -14.73
CA LEU A 386 3.55 33.06 -15.16
C LEU A 386 4.54 33.37 -14.03
N ASP A 387 5.83 33.32 -14.34
CA ASP A 387 6.92 33.74 -13.44
C ASP A 387 7.64 34.94 -14.06
N TYR A 388 7.67 36.06 -13.35
CA TYR A 388 8.05 37.34 -13.91
C TYR A 388 8.80 38.23 -12.89
N PRO A 389 9.63 39.19 -13.34
CA PRO A 389 10.24 40.16 -12.47
C PRO A 389 9.22 41.19 -11.99
N ALA A 390 8.77 41.07 -10.73
CA ALA A 390 7.70 41.91 -10.14
C ALA A 390 7.99 43.41 -10.10
N THR A 391 9.27 43.81 -10.21
CA THR A 391 9.70 45.21 -10.27
C THR A 391 9.48 45.84 -11.65
N ASP A 392 9.37 45.03 -12.68
CA ASP A 392 9.38 45.46 -14.08
C ASP A 392 8.02 45.36 -14.76
N ILE A 393 7.22 44.38 -14.30
CA ILE A 393 5.91 44.05 -14.91
C ILE A 393 4.95 43.53 -13.83
N GLN A 394 3.66 43.76 -14.03
CA GLN A 394 2.60 43.16 -13.23
C GLN A 394 1.52 42.60 -14.16
N PHE A 395 0.88 41.52 -13.70
CA PHE A 395 -0.25 40.91 -14.38
C PHE A 395 -1.53 41.07 -13.56
N SER A 396 -2.67 41.01 -14.22
CA SER A 396 -3.97 40.94 -13.57
C SER A 396 -4.97 40.21 -14.47
N ILE A 397 -5.98 39.60 -13.87
CA ILE A 397 -7.06 38.95 -14.58
C ILE A 397 -8.17 39.98 -14.82
N PRO A 398 -8.58 40.21 -16.09
CA PRO A 398 -9.66 41.15 -16.41
C PRO A 398 -10.98 40.76 -15.72
N ALA A 399 -11.74 41.73 -15.26
CA ALA A 399 -13.04 41.49 -14.61
C ALA A 399 -14.08 40.80 -15.51
N ASP A 400 -13.97 40.97 -16.82
CA ASP A 400 -14.82 40.32 -17.84
C ASP A 400 -14.43 38.85 -18.13
N GLN A 401 -13.32 38.38 -17.57
CA GLN A 401 -12.92 36.97 -17.64
C GLN A 401 -13.52 36.11 -16.51
N GLN A 402 -14.44 36.64 -15.75
CA GLN A 402 -15.13 35.87 -14.73
C GLN A 402 -16.03 34.82 -15.38
N VAL A 403 -15.79 33.56 -15.03
CA VAL A 403 -16.72 32.47 -15.34
C VAL A 403 -17.84 32.52 -14.32
N THR A 404 -19.09 32.49 -14.78
CA THR A 404 -20.22 32.42 -13.83
C THR A 404 -20.23 31.08 -13.12
N ALA A 405 -20.84 31.02 -11.94
CA ALA A 405 -20.98 29.76 -11.18
C ALA A 405 -21.77 28.66 -11.94
N GLU A 406 -22.42 29.03 -13.04
CA GLU A 406 -23.15 28.12 -13.95
C GLU A 406 -22.22 27.59 -15.07
N GLU A 407 -21.14 28.28 -15.37
CA GLU A 407 -20.20 27.92 -16.45
C GLU A 407 -18.98 27.15 -15.96
N GLY A 408 -18.56 27.34 -14.69
CA GLY A 408 -17.38 26.70 -14.17
C GLY A 408 -16.79 27.34 -12.91
N LEU A 409 -15.51 27.10 -12.70
CA LEU A 409 -14.75 27.60 -11.55
C LEU A 409 -13.43 28.23 -12.02
N ILE A 410 -13.13 29.46 -11.58
CA ILE A 410 -11.82 30.08 -11.74
C ILE A 410 -11.11 30.15 -10.39
N LEU A 411 -9.86 29.73 -10.40
CA LEU A 411 -8.95 29.79 -9.29
C LEU A 411 -7.73 30.60 -9.69
N SER A 412 -7.34 31.56 -8.89
CA SER A 412 -6.12 32.34 -9.14
C SER A 412 -5.38 32.62 -7.86
N ASN A 413 -4.06 32.54 -7.93
CA ASN A 413 -3.16 32.97 -6.88
C ASN A 413 -2.11 33.89 -7.48
N MET A 414 -1.98 35.09 -6.92
CA MET A 414 -1.09 36.12 -7.40
C MET A 414 -0.13 36.57 -6.30
N ASP A 415 1.13 36.28 -6.47
CA ASP A 415 2.21 36.80 -5.64
C ASP A 415 2.87 38.00 -6.33
N THR A 416 2.34 39.18 -6.06
CA THR A 416 2.84 40.42 -6.64
C THR A 416 4.20 40.87 -6.10
N LEU A 417 4.66 40.33 -4.96
CA LEU A 417 5.96 40.62 -4.39
C LEU A 417 7.07 39.84 -5.04
N ASN A 418 6.82 38.56 -5.29
CA ASN A 418 7.81 37.66 -5.86
C ASN A 418 7.63 37.44 -7.39
N GLY A 419 6.56 37.99 -7.98
CA GLY A 419 6.29 37.92 -9.41
C GLY A 419 5.84 36.55 -9.89
N SER A 420 4.72 36.08 -9.37
CA SER A 420 4.08 34.84 -9.83
C SER A 420 2.57 35.02 -9.99
N LEU A 421 2.01 34.46 -11.05
CA LEU A 421 0.59 34.33 -11.27
C LEU A 421 0.26 32.89 -11.64
N VAL A 422 -0.57 32.24 -10.83
CA VAL A 422 -1.22 30.97 -11.15
C VAL A 422 -2.66 31.28 -11.52
N TYR A 423 -3.08 30.86 -12.71
CA TYR A 423 -4.46 30.92 -13.18
C TYR A 423 -4.90 29.51 -13.54
N GLN A 424 -5.98 29.06 -12.93
CA GLN A 424 -6.65 27.82 -13.32
C GLN A 424 -8.13 28.10 -13.56
N ALA A 425 -8.70 27.48 -14.57
CA ALA A 425 -10.12 27.52 -14.83
C ALA A 425 -10.61 26.13 -15.24
N GLY A 426 -11.70 25.68 -14.64
CA GLY A 426 -12.40 24.45 -15.01
C GLY A 426 -13.82 24.80 -15.46
N TYR A 427 -14.30 24.14 -16.51
CA TYR A 427 -15.57 24.45 -17.17
C TYR A 427 -16.51 23.24 -17.06
N PHE A 428 -17.79 23.49 -16.76
CA PHE A 428 -18.81 22.44 -16.74
C PHE A 428 -19.19 21.99 -18.15
N GLU A 429 -19.04 22.86 -19.14
CA GLU A 429 -19.07 22.50 -20.55
C GLU A 429 -17.70 22.76 -21.18
N VAL A 430 -17.29 21.91 -22.12
CA VAL A 430 -16.02 22.12 -22.83
C VAL A 430 -16.00 23.52 -23.47
N ASN A 431 -14.92 24.23 -23.22
CA ASN A 431 -14.80 25.64 -23.58
C ASN A 431 -13.59 25.86 -24.50
N ASN A 432 -13.72 26.86 -25.38
CA ASN A 432 -12.63 27.35 -26.21
C ASN A 432 -12.59 28.89 -26.24
N LYS A 433 -13.25 29.54 -25.27
CA LYS A 433 -13.19 31.02 -25.17
C LYS A 433 -11.73 31.41 -24.81
N PRO A 434 -11.19 32.47 -25.43
CA PRO A 434 -9.87 32.96 -25.13
C PRO A 434 -9.73 33.35 -23.67
N VAL A 435 -8.58 32.97 -23.04
CA VAL A 435 -8.19 33.46 -21.73
C VAL A 435 -7.30 34.68 -21.92
N ARG A 436 -7.65 35.80 -21.27
CA ARG A 436 -6.91 37.06 -21.31
C ARG A 436 -6.25 37.33 -19.96
N ILE A 437 -5.01 37.77 -20.00
CA ILE A 437 -4.26 38.24 -18.83
C ILE A 437 -3.73 39.65 -19.14
N ASN A 438 -4.12 40.63 -18.34
CA ASN A 438 -3.66 42.01 -18.51
C ASN A 438 -2.20 42.15 -18.14
N ILE A 439 -1.50 43.00 -18.88
CA ILE A 439 -0.10 43.37 -18.66
C ILE A 439 -0.02 44.82 -18.21
N GLN A 440 0.71 45.08 -17.15
CA GLN A 440 1.09 46.41 -16.74
C GLN A 440 2.63 46.50 -16.66
N HIS A 441 3.22 47.12 -17.67
CA HIS A 441 4.65 47.42 -17.64
C HIS A 441 4.94 48.53 -16.62
N LEU A 442 5.91 48.28 -15.75
CA LEU A 442 6.41 49.27 -14.76
C LEU A 442 7.70 49.92 -15.25
N GLN A 443 8.40 49.29 -16.18
CA GLN A 443 9.65 49.76 -16.75
C GLN A 443 9.63 49.74 -18.27
N LYS A 444 10.56 50.47 -18.91
CA LYS A 444 10.78 50.46 -20.34
C LYS A 444 11.87 49.45 -20.66
N GLY A 445 11.63 48.66 -21.63
CA GLY A 445 12.56 47.61 -22.07
C GLY A 445 11.89 46.25 -22.20
N ASP A 446 12.52 45.35 -22.90
CA ASP A 446 12.02 44.01 -23.09
C ASP A 446 12.12 43.24 -21.76
N ILE A 447 11.07 42.51 -21.42
CA ILE A 447 10.94 41.78 -20.17
C ILE A 447 10.69 40.31 -20.51
N ALA A 448 11.57 39.44 -20.01
CA ALA A 448 11.38 38.00 -20.13
C ALA A 448 10.44 37.49 -19.04
N VAL A 449 9.46 36.70 -19.44
CA VAL A 449 8.48 36.05 -18.58
C VAL A 449 8.48 34.56 -18.90
N ASN A 450 8.63 33.73 -17.87
CA ASN A 450 8.49 32.29 -18.04
C ASN A 450 7.04 31.88 -17.89
N LEU A 451 6.54 31.13 -18.83
CA LEU A 451 5.19 30.57 -18.85
C LEU A 451 5.26 29.05 -18.83
N SER A 452 4.47 28.42 -17.96
CA SER A 452 4.03 27.04 -18.16
C SER A 452 2.52 27.00 -18.36
N TYR A 453 2.07 26.08 -19.19
CA TYR A 453 0.65 25.97 -19.55
C TYR A 453 0.23 24.52 -19.69
N GLN A 454 -1.03 24.26 -19.32
CA GLN A 454 -1.71 22.99 -19.58
C GLN A 454 -3.17 23.25 -19.97
N PHE A 455 -3.63 22.53 -20.99
CA PHE A 455 -5.04 22.50 -21.41
C PHE A 455 -5.48 21.04 -21.39
N ILE A 456 -6.43 20.75 -20.52
CA ILE A 456 -6.93 19.40 -20.26
C ILE A 456 -8.33 19.28 -20.86
N GLY A 457 -8.59 18.20 -21.58
CA GLY A 457 -9.90 17.83 -22.13
C GLY A 457 -10.66 16.89 -21.20
N ASP A 458 -11.72 16.28 -21.72
CA ASP A 458 -12.45 15.24 -21.03
C ASP A 458 -11.54 14.02 -20.76
N ASP A 459 -11.85 13.24 -19.72
CA ASP A 459 -11.08 12.06 -19.29
C ASP A 459 -9.59 12.37 -19.01
N ASN A 460 -9.31 13.61 -18.58
CA ASN A 460 -7.96 14.10 -18.27
C ASN A 460 -6.97 14.01 -19.44
N ILE A 461 -7.46 14.05 -20.67
CA ILE A 461 -6.61 14.04 -21.87
C ILE A 461 -5.88 15.37 -21.99
N VAL A 462 -4.55 15.35 -22.02
CA VAL A 462 -3.72 16.53 -22.26
C VAL A 462 -3.88 16.97 -23.71
N LEU A 463 -4.57 18.08 -23.96
CA LEU A 463 -4.78 18.65 -25.30
C LEU A 463 -3.57 19.47 -25.75
N SER A 464 -2.95 20.18 -24.80
CA SER A 464 -1.75 20.99 -25.03
C SER A 464 -1.08 21.24 -23.67
N ALA A 465 0.22 21.05 -23.60
CA ALA A 465 1.03 21.40 -22.43
C ALA A 465 2.45 21.78 -22.87
N GLY A 466 3.10 22.62 -22.08
CA GLY A 466 4.46 23.00 -22.33
C GLY A 466 4.92 24.17 -21.46
N SER A 467 6.14 24.63 -21.74
CA SER A 467 6.71 25.83 -21.15
C SER A 467 7.43 26.66 -22.20
N GLU A 468 7.28 27.97 -22.12
CA GLU A 468 7.84 28.93 -23.05
C GLU A 468 8.38 30.16 -22.31
N ALA A 469 9.42 30.78 -22.86
CA ALA A 469 9.84 32.12 -22.45
C ALA A 469 9.18 33.13 -23.40
N LEU A 470 8.40 34.04 -22.84
CA LEU A 470 7.75 35.12 -23.56
C LEU A 470 8.58 36.39 -23.41
N GLU A 471 8.91 37.06 -24.50
CA GLU A 471 9.49 38.40 -24.48
C GLU A 471 8.40 39.44 -24.64
N LEU A 472 8.17 40.25 -23.63
CA LEU A 472 7.16 41.28 -23.61
C LEU A 472 7.80 42.65 -23.76
N THR A 473 7.57 43.26 -24.93
CA THR A 473 8.04 44.62 -25.22
C THR A 473 6.97 45.63 -24.82
N PRO A 474 7.26 46.58 -23.92
CA PRO A 474 6.29 47.59 -23.55
C PRO A 474 5.99 48.52 -24.72
N VAL A 475 4.70 48.69 -25.00
CA VAL A 475 4.23 49.61 -26.04
C VAL A 475 3.72 50.89 -25.39
N PRO A 476 4.20 52.05 -25.82
CA PRO A 476 3.70 53.34 -25.30
C PRO A 476 2.20 53.51 -25.56
N LYS A 477 1.46 54.16 -24.66
CA LYS A 477 0.03 54.41 -24.83
C LYS A 477 -0.29 55.56 -25.79
N GLU A 478 0.67 56.50 -25.93
CA GLU A 478 0.48 57.70 -26.75
C GLU A 478 1.76 58.03 -27.52
N PHE A 479 1.57 58.68 -28.67
CA PHE A 479 2.71 59.28 -29.38
C PHE A 479 3.37 60.36 -28.53
N SER A 480 4.69 60.31 -28.41
CA SER A 480 5.43 61.36 -27.74
C SER A 480 6.73 61.70 -28.49
N LEU A 481 7.18 62.92 -28.33
CA LEU A 481 8.52 63.36 -28.69
C LEU A 481 9.17 63.94 -27.43
N GLN A 482 10.25 63.32 -26.98
CA GLN A 482 10.93 63.75 -25.76
C GLN A 482 11.95 64.87 -26.05
N GLN A 483 12.35 65.59 -24.99
CA GLN A 483 13.45 66.57 -25.09
C GLN A 483 14.74 65.81 -25.36
N ASN A 484 15.52 66.27 -26.39
CA ASN A 484 16.82 65.66 -26.66
C ASN A 484 17.76 65.78 -25.46
N TYR A 485 18.58 64.76 -25.27
CA TYR A 485 19.51 64.75 -24.16
C TYR A 485 20.92 64.32 -24.62
N PRO A 486 21.96 65.02 -24.23
CA PRO A 486 21.96 66.32 -23.50
C PRO A 486 21.35 67.46 -24.30
N ASN A 487 20.89 68.53 -23.64
CA ASN A 487 20.46 69.77 -24.25
C ASN A 487 20.71 70.94 -23.27
N PRO A 488 21.66 71.85 -23.49
CA PRO A 488 22.55 71.99 -24.67
C PRO A 488 23.50 70.78 -24.85
N PHE A 489 23.97 70.54 -26.08
CA PHE A 489 24.81 69.39 -26.43
C PHE A 489 26.03 69.76 -27.28
N ASN A 490 27.06 68.85 -27.30
CA ASN A 490 28.28 69.01 -28.07
C ASN A 490 29.02 67.66 -28.25
N PRO A 491 29.25 67.11 -29.41
CA PRO A 491 28.51 67.40 -30.64
C PRO A 491 27.33 66.41 -30.86
N VAL A 492 27.06 65.53 -29.90
CA VAL A 492 26.10 64.43 -30.02
C VAL A 492 24.93 64.64 -29.08
N THR A 493 23.71 64.33 -29.55
CA THR A 493 22.51 64.29 -28.73
C THR A 493 21.62 63.15 -29.15
N THR A 494 20.87 62.62 -28.19
CA THR A 494 19.89 61.56 -28.38
C THR A 494 18.49 62.15 -28.40
N ILE A 495 17.67 61.74 -29.33
CA ILE A 495 16.25 62.11 -29.44
C ILE A 495 15.44 60.82 -29.21
N ASN A 496 14.60 60.80 -28.18
CA ASN A 496 13.68 59.73 -27.87
C ASN A 496 12.29 60.11 -28.31
N TYR A 497 11.52 59.15 -28.86
CA TYR A 497 10.15 59.29 -29.25
C TYR A 497 9.38 57.99 -29.07
N ASP A 498 8.10 58.06 -28.78
CA ASP A 498 7.27 56.94 -28.43
C ASP A 498 6.18 56.72 -29.48
N LEU A 499 6.02 55.46 -29.92
CA LEU A 499 5.05 55.04 -30.94
C LEU A 499 4.06 54.02 -30.34
N PRO A 500 2.77 54.36 -30.16
CA PRO A 500 1.76 53.44 -29.61
C PRO A 500 1.31 52.34 -30.62
N LYS A 501 1.65 52.53 -31.88
CA LYS A 501 1.37 51.60 -32.99
C LYS A 501 2.39 51.78 -34.10
N ASP A 502 2.50 50.79 -34.95
CA ASP A 502 3.33 50.87 -36.17
C ASP A 502 2.95 52.10 -36.97
N ALA A 503 3.93 52.87 -37.39
CA ALA A 503 3.73 54.09 -38.12
C ALA A 503 4.91 54.45 -39.03
N TYR A 504 4.61 55.09 -40.18
CA TYR A 504 5.64 55.77 -40.92
C TYR A 504 6.08 57.01 -40.14
N VAL A 505 7.33 57.08 -39.80
CA VAL A 505 7.92 58.18 -39.00
C VAL A 505 8.81 59.02 -39.90
N ASN A 506 8.56 60.33 -39.94
CA ASN A 506 9.45 61.29 -40.53
C ASN A 506 10.02 62.21 -39.41
N LEU A 507 11.30 62.03 -39.06
CA LEU A 507 11.97 62.82 -38.01
C LEU A 507 13.06 63.69 -38.67
N VAL A 508 12.79 64.98 -38.74
CA VAL A 508 13.62 65.93 -39.47
C VAL A 508 14.18 67.00 -38.52
N ILE A 509 15.42 67.39 -38.78
CA ILE A 509 16.05 68.51 -38.09
C ILE A 509 16.03 69.72 -39.01
N TYR A 510 15.66 70.85 -38.48
CA TYR A 510 15.58 72.17 -39.13
C TYR A 510 16.49 73.19 -38.49
N ASP A 511 17.00 74.12 -39.26
CA ASP A 511 17.69 75.31 -38.73
C ASP A 511 16.66 76.40 -38.29
N ILE A 512 17.13 77.51 -37.76
CA ILE A 512 16.29 78.62 -37.28
C ILE A 512 15.47 79.31 -38.38
N LEU A 513 15.79 79.08 -39.65
CA LEU A 513 15.07 79.60 -40.81
C LEU A 513 14.05 78.58 -41.34
N GLY A 514 13.91 77.45 -40.71
CA GLY A 514 13.00 76.37 -41.11
C GLY A 514 13.51 75.55 -42.31
N ARG A 515 14.78 75.64 -42.66
CA ARG A 515 15.39 74.81 -43.74
C ARG A 515 15.76 73.45 -43.15
N GLU A 516 15.48 72.40 -43.92
CA GLU A 516 15.88 71.03 -43.54
C GLU A 516 17.41 70.89 -43.49
N VAL A 517 17.90 70.35 -42.37
CA VAL A 517 19.32 70.06 -42.13
C VAL A 517 19.59 68.62 -42.42
N ILE A 518 18.76 67.72 -41.89
CA ILE A 518 18.87 66.30 -42.12
C ILE A 518 17.54 65.62 -41.75
N ASN A 519 17.20 64.60 -42.50
CA ASN A 519 16.14 63.65 -42.12
C ASN A 519 16.81 62.47 -41.40
N LEU A 520 16.54 62.30 -40.10
CA LEU A 520 17.10 61.28 -39.25
C LEU A 520 16.39 59.94 -39.37
N VAL A 521 15.06 59.98 -39.57
CA VAL A 521 14.19 58.79 -39.75
C VAL A 521 13.16 59.12 -40.84
N GLY A 522 13.09 58.31 -41.89
CA GLY A 522 12.16 58.42 -43.00
C GLY A 522 11.67 57.06 -43.44
N LYS A 523 11.10 56.28 -42.52
CA LYS A 523 10.68 54.90 -42.81
C LYS A 523 9.56 54.42 -41.85
N ASP A 524 9.01 53.27 -42.19
CA ASP A 524 8.09 52.57 -41.29
C ASP A 524 8.87 52.08 -40.06
N MET A 525 8.34 52.33 -38.86
CA MET A 525 8.86 51.96 -37.56
C MET A 525 7.80 51.21 -36.78
N SER A 526 8.21 50.14 -36.10
CA SER A 526 7.29 49.40 -35.21
C SER A 526 6.95 50.18 -33.95
N ALA A 527 5.80 49.87 -33.36
CA ALA A 527 5.41 50.36 -32.06
C ALA A 527 6.54 50.16 -31.02
N GLY A 528 6.60 51.04 -30.03
CA GLY A 528 7.62 50.96 -29.00
C GLY A 528 8.33 52.29 -28.70
N TYR A 529 9.26 52.25 -27.75
CA TYR A 529 10.13 53.38 -27.39
C TYR A 529 11.33 53.41 -28.32
N GLN A 530 11.40 54.49 -29.11
CA GLN A 530 12.37 54.63 -30.20
C GLN A 530 13.43 55.67 -29.82
N THR A 531 14.62 55.45 -30.30
CA THR A 531 15.79 56.33 -30.03
C THR A 531 16.55 56.57 -31.32
N VAL A 532 16.93 57.83 -31.59
CA VAL A 532 17.84 58.19 -32.66
C VAL A 532 18.90 59.17 -32.19
N ILE A 533 20.08 59.05 -32.73
CA ILE A 533 21.24 59.89 -32.36
C ILE A 533 21.51 60.86 -33.49
N TRP A 534 21.72 62.11 -33.17
CA TRP A 534 22.23 63.12 -34.09
C TRP A 534 23.65 63.56 -33.72
N ASN A 535 24.56 63.49 -34.69
CA ASN A 535 25.98 63.80 -34.53
C ASN A 535 26.35 65.16 -35.21
N THR A 536 25.44 66.10 -35.28
CA THR A 536 25.63 67.46 -35.82
C THR A 536 26.09 67.53 -37.27
N ARG A 537 25.70 66.54 -38.07
CA ARG A 537 25.98 66.54 -39.54
C ARG A 537 24.69 66.79 -40.30
N ASN A 538 24.82 67.49 -41.43
CA ASN A 538 23.74 67.68 -42.37
C ASN A 538 23.60 66.47 -43.31
N GLN A 539 22.65 66.50 -44.24
CA GLN A 539 22.35 65.46 -45.23
C GLN A 539 23.56 65.16 -46.14
N PHE A 540 24.55 66.05 -46.26
CA PHE A 540 25.76 65.88 -47.05
C PHE A 540 26.97 65.38 -46.18
N GLY A 541 26.74 65.05 -44.92
CA GLY A 541 27.78 64.60 -44.02
C GLY A 541 28.69 65.73 -43.44
N SER A 542 28.43 66.98 -43.77
CA SER A 542 29.18 68.14 -43.28
C SER A 542 28.71 68.58 -41.88
N PRO A 543 29.65 68.95 -40.98
CA PRO A 543 29.32 69.47 -39.65
C PRO A 543 28.51 70.80 -39.77
N VAL A 544 27.53 71.01 -38.89
CA VAL A 544 26.73 72.23 -38.85
C VAL A 544 27.24 73.19 -37.79
N ALA A 545 26.89 74.43 -37.87
CA ALA A 545 27.32 75.49 -36.95
C ALA A 545 26.65 75.38 -35.58
N ALA A 546 27.33 75.85 -34.51
CA ALA A 546 26.69 76.01 -33.21
C ALA A 546 25.50 76.97 -33.31
N GLY A 547 24.40 76.68 -32.58
CA GLY A 547 23.20 77.46 -32.68
C GLY A 547 21.95 76.69 -32.18
N ILE A 548 20.81 77.29 -32.50
CA ILE A 548 19.50 76.72 -32.22
C ILE A 548 19.02 75.94 -33.43
N TYR A 549 18.52 74.73 -33.15
CA TYR A 549 17.89 73.81 -34.13
C TYR A 549 16.54 73.38 -33.62
N PHE A 550 15.66 72.99 -34.51
CA PHE A 550 14.38 72.37 -34.23
C PHE A 550 14.39 70.96 -34.78
N TYR A 551 13.79 70.04 -34.06
CA TYR A 551 13.50 68.68 -34.59
C TYR A 551 12.02 68.41 -34.52
N GLN A 552 11.48 67.85 -35.59
CA GLN A 552 10.07 67.56 -35.73
C GLN A 552 9.90 66.10 -36.07
N ILE A 553 9.05 65.43 -35.29
CA ILE A 553 8.52 64.13 -35.70
C ILE A 553 7.16 64.36 -36.35
N GLN A 554 6.91 63.67 -37.44
CA GLN A 554 5.63 63.60 -38.13
C GLN A 554 5.29 62.15 -38.44
N THR A 555 4.14 61.70 -37.99
CA THR A 555 3.47 60.49 -38.39
C THR A 555 2.12 60.86 -39.03
N ARG A 556 1.30 59.86 -39.46
CA ARG A 556 -0.05 60.13 -39.97
C ARG A 556 -0.91 60.83 -38.93
N ASP A 557 -0.79 60.43 -37.62
CA ASP A 557 -1.70 60.81 -36.55
C ASP A 557 -1.06 61.76 -35.53
N PHE A 558 0.22 62.10 -35.66
CA PHE A 558 0.92 62.92 -34.67
C PHE A 558 2.00 63.79 -35.30
N VAL A 559 2.08 65.05 -34.87
CA VAL A 559 3.11 65.99 -35.23
C VAL A 559 3.56 66.74 -33.97
N LYS A 560 4.85 66.79 -33.73
CA LYS A 560 5.44 67.52 -32.60
C LYS A 560 6.78 68.05 -32.93
N THR A 561 7.03 69.29 -32.55
CA THR A 561 8.33 69.98 -32.74
C THR A 561 8.91 70.37 -31.41
N LYS A 562 10.22 70.21 -31.26
CA LYS A 562 11.00 70.66 -30.11
C LYS A 562 12.27 71.39 -30.49
N LYS A 563 12.77 72.25 -29.59
CA LYS A 563 14.00 73.03 -29.75
C LYS A 563 15.17 72.35 -29.05
N MET A 564 16.33 72.42 -29.70
CA MET A 564 17.62 71.99 -29.15
C MET A 564 18.70 73.03 -29.36
N VAL A 565 19.76 73.01 -28.57
CA VAL A 565 20.87 73.99 -28.60
C VAL A 565 22.19 73.24 -28.74
N LEU A 566 22.87 73.47 -29.86
CA LEU A 566 24.21 72.96 -30.14
C LEU A 566 25.24 74.01 -29.64
N LEU A 567 26.10 73.56 -28.76
CA LEU A 567 27.25 74.32 -28.29
C LEU A 567 28.43 74.13 -29.27
N LYS A 568 29.40 75.05 -29.15
CA LYS A 568 30.60 75.00 -29.99
C LYS A 568 31.60 73.98 -29.47
#